data_4f1a860e13bebfdd37c6e40c8ea76261
#
_entry.id   4f1a860e13bebfdd37c6e40c8ea76261
#
_cell.length_a   1.000
_cell.length_b   1.000
_cell.length_c   1.000
_cell.angle_alpha   90.00
_cell.angle_beta   90.00
_cell.angle_gamma   90.00
#
_symmetry.space_group_name_H-M   'P 1'
#
loop_
_entity.id
_entity.type
_entity.pdbx_description
1 polymer ?
#
loop_
_entity_poly.entity_id
_entity_poly.type
_entity_poly.pdbx_seq_one_letter_code
_entity_poly.pdbx_strand_id
1 'polypeptide(L)'
;MFGDLSQQTFDLLNKADLSSLNKTTISQATISGVAGNLNAFDLRGPALQLYPVITPMRNRLPRQLSDRGDLATRWKAITGVNTSGFELGVAPGRRSAEMSVTEQDYVASYAGLGLEASIDWEAVWSGGKEFDNKATLVQSLLRAVMIGEENVILNGNASMPLGTPPAPTVALANGGTLGSGLSLLVFVTALTARALANSTVSISGVPYGQVTRVNIDGTSTQYGAGASAISAASSAAVTTAGQQTVVATVPAVKGAAGYAWYIGTSAATATLNTITTVNKVTISAPVAGTQLANAANSSTDGSANALVFDGFLTQALKSNAGYFNSLDGNTLTADQANGILEIDTALQWFWDNKRLSPTEIWVNSQEARNINKKIVASGGVPLFRFTLPGGTGSEDDKPALLGGASIAKYWNKFTQQFLDIRIHPNLAPGTIFFNSSEIPYPLSGVDNVSFVRCRRDYYQIEWPVVSRQYVYGVYADEVLVC
;
A
#
# COMPACT_ATOMS: atom_id res chain seq x y z
N MET A 1 -39.36 -38.36 17.39
CA MET A 1 -38.36 -39.45 17.41
C MET A 1 -36.99 -38.97 16.88
N PHE A 2 -36.66 -37.65 17.02
CA PHE A 2 -35.35 -37.08 16.65
C PHE A 2 -34.61 -36.43 17.85
N GLY A 3 -35.18 -36.57 19.07
CA GLY A 3 -34.55 -35.96 20.24
C GLY A 3 -33.45 -36.80 20.91
N ASP A 4 -33.47 -38.13 20.68
CA ASP A 4 -32.52 -39.04 21.38
C ASP A 4 -31.14 -39.16 20.70
N LEU A 5 -31.05 -38.83 19.40
CA LEU A 5 -29.77 -38.92 18.68
C LEU A 5 -28.82 -37.82 19.05
N SER A 6 -29.30 -36.65 19.44
CA SER A 6 -28.44 -35.53 19.88
C SER A 6 -27.83 -35.76 21.26
N GLN A 7 -28.57 -36.40 22.16
CA GLN A 7 -28.11 -36.73 23.49
C GLN A 7 -27.11 -37.89 23.50
N GLN A 8 -27.34 -38.91 22.66
CA GLN A 8 -26.37 -39.98 22.44
C GLN A 8 -25.05 -39.49 21.84
N THR A 9 -25.11 -38.53 20.97
CA THR A 9 -23.91 -37.90 20.38
C THR A 9 -23.14 -37.09 21.42
N PHE A 10 -23.87 -36.35 22.30
CA PHE A 10 -23.29 -35.61 23.41
C PHE A 10 -22.66 -36.56 24.47
N ASP A 11 -23.30 -37.69 24.79
CA ASP A 11 -22.78 -38.67 25.72
C ASP A 11 -21.55 -39.42 25.18
N LEU A 12 -21.48 -39.62 23.87
CA LEU A 12 -20.30 -40.18 23.19
C LEU A 12 -19.15 -39.19 23.15
N LEU A 13 -19.40 -37.93 22.96
CA LEU A 13 -18.41 -36.85 23.03
C LEU A 13 -17.87 -36.66 24.45
N ASN A 14 -18.70 -36.79 25.48
CA ASN A 14 -18.31 -36.68 26.87
C ASN A 14 -17.55 -37.96 27.37
N LYS A 15 -17.74 -39.10 26.71
CA LYS A 15 -17.00 -40.34 26.99
C LYS A 15 -15.68 -40.42 26.26
N ALA A 16 -15.50 -39.69 25.16
CA ALA A 16 -14.20 -39.52 24.56
C ALA A 16 -13.40 -38.55 25.47
N ASP A 17 -12.35 -39.05 26.07
CA ASP A 17 -11.48 -38.26 26.94
C ASP A 17 -10.77 -37.19 26.10
N LEU A 18 -11.43 -36.05 25.94
CA LEU A 18 -10.96 -34.86 25.20
C LEU A 18 -9.81 -34.17 25.93
N SER A 19 -9.45 -34.62 27.14
CA SER A 19 -8.36 -34.02 27.92
C SER A 19 -6.97 -34.27 27.34
N SER A 20 -6.83 -35.27 26.45
CA SER A 20 -5.57 -35.62 25.79
C SER A 20 -5.38 -34.96 24.43
N LEU A 21 -6.40 -34.27 23.88
CA LEU A 21 -6.31 -33.57 22.63
C LEU A 21 -5.76 -32.13 22.83
N ASN A 22 -4.48 -32.02 22.62
CA ASN A 22 -3.81 -30.72 22.66
C ASN A 22 -4.46 -29.77 21.61
N LYS A 23 -4.97 -28.62 22.05
CA LYS A 23 -5.67 -27.60 21.20
C LYS A 23 -4.89 -27.20 19.94
N THR A 24 -3.58 -27.41 19.93
CA THR A 24 -2.71 -27.15 18.78
C THR A 24 -2.80 -28.20 17.67
N THR A 25 -3.35 -29.38 17.95
CA THR A 25 -3.44 -30.48 16.97
C THR A 25 -4.75 -30.48 16.19
N ILE A 26 -5.72 -29.63 16.58
CA ILE A 26 -7.04 -29.57 15.90
C ILE A 26 -7.01 -28.64 14.67
N SER A 27 -5.99 -27.81 14.49
CA SER A 27 -5.97 -26.82 13.41
C SER A 27 -5.70 -27.40 12.02
N GLN A 28 -5.18 -28.59 11.88
CA GLN A 28 -4.96 -29.26 10.59
C GLN A 28 -4.72 -30.77 10.69
N ALA A 29 -5.17 -31.40 11.74
CA ALA A 29 -5.08 -32.85 11.78
C ALA A 29 -5.94 -33.44 10.67
N THR A 30 -5.30 -33.75 9.58
CA THR A 30 -5.74 -34.88 8.77
C THR A 30 -6.06 -35.98 9.73
N ILE A 31 -7.33 -36.30 9.91
CA ILE A 31 -7.74 -37.50 10.66
C ILE A 31 -7.40 -38.70 9.75
N SER A 32 -6.10 -38.87 9.52
CA SER A 32 -5.57 -40.02 8.82
C SER A 32 -5.16 -41.03 9.86
N GLY A 33 -5.94 -42.07 9.98
CA GLY A 33 -5.50 -43.27 10.67
C GLY A 33 -6.31 -43.76 11.87
N VAL A 34 -7.49 -43.22 12.12
CA VAL A 34 -8.40 -43.86 13.09
C VAL A 34 -9.41 -44.69 12.32
N ALA A 35 -9.11 -45.95 12.16
CA ALA A 35 -10.06 -46.93 11.62
C ALA A 35 -11.33 -46.95 12.49
N GLY A 36 -12.46 -46.58 11.88
CA GLY A 36 -13.79 -46.70 12.50
C GLY A 36 -14.46 -45.43 12.97
N ASN A 37 -13.92 -44.26 12.70
CA ASN A 37 -14.63 -43.03 13.03
C ASN A 37 -15.67 -42.68 11.98
N LEU A 38 -16.92 -42.89 12.34
CA LEU A 38 -18.03 -42.14 11.78
C LEU A 38 -17.78 -40.65 12.05
N ASN A 39 -17.64 -39.87 11.00
CA ASN A 39 -17.41 -38.43 11.07
C ASN A 39 -18.65 -37.76 11.71
N ALA A 40 -18.52 -37.45 12.99
CA ALA A 40 -19.52 -36.71 13.76
C ALA A 40 -19.33 -35.18 13.60
N PHE A 41 -18.83 -34.71 12.46
CA PHE A 41 -18.75 -33.28 12.18
C PHE A 41 -20.00 -32.87 11.42
N ASP A 42 -20.81 -32.02 12.04
CA ASP A 42 -21.83 -31.24 11.34
C ASP A 42 -21.06 -30.22 10.45
N LEU A 43 -20.76 -30.64 9.23
CA LEU A 43 -20.22 -29.77 8.19
C LEU A 43 -21.33 -28.82 7.79
N ARG A 44 -21.45 -27.72 8.53
CA ARG A 44 -22.27 -26.60 8.06
C ARG A 44 -21.71 -26.12 6.74
N GLY A 45 -22.64 -25.93 5.84
CA GLY A 45 -22.61 -25.29 4.55
C GLY A 45 -21.36 -24.56 4.09
N PRO A 46 -21.36 -23.79 2.99
CA PRO A 46 -20.12 -23.36 2.35
C PRO A 46 -19.20 -22.65 3.32
N ALA A 47 -17.89 -22.85 3.18
CA ALA A 47 -16.88 -22.19 4.00
C ALA A 47 -17.19 -20.70 4.16
N LEU A 48 -17.35 -20.25 5.41
CA LEU A 48 -17.61 -18.84 5.70
C LEU A 48 -16.38 -18.03 5.28
N GLN A 49 -16.57 -17.08 4.39
CA GLN A 49 -15.50 -16.19 3.98
C GLN A 49 -15.28 -15.13 5.05
N LEU A 50 -14.23 -15.33 5.86
CA LEU A 50 -13.82 -14.40 6.90
C LEU A 50 -12.76 -13.39 6.42
N TYR A 51 -12.19 -13.57 5.24
CA TYR A 51 -11.18 -12.67 4.71
C TYR A 51 -11.83 -11.38 4.17
N PRO A 52 -11.51 -10.20 4.73
CA PRO A 52 -12.11 -8.95 4.29
C PRO A 52 -11.56 -8.55 2.91
N VAL A 53 -12.45 -8.31 1.97
CA VAL A 53 -12.10 -7.71 0.67
C VAL A 53 -12.28 -6.20 0.79
N ILE A 54 -11.17 -5.47 0.95
CA ILE A 54 -11.17 -4.02 1.10
C ILE A 54 -10.47 -3.41 -0.11
N THR A 55 -11.25 -2.80 -1.01
CA THR A 55 -10.77 -2.18 -2.25
C THR A 55 -11.35 -0.77 -2.39
N PRO A 56 -11.02 0.17 -1.48
CA PRO A 56 -11.67 1.48 -1.41
C PRO A 56 -11.33 2.38 -2.60
N MET A 57 -10.13 2.31 -3.14
CA MET A 57 -9.68 3.15 -4.25
C MET A 57 -10.20 2.62 -5.59
N ARG A 58 -10.07 1.32 -5.84
CA ARG A 58 -10.64 0.64 -7.01
C ARG A 58 -12.14 0.90 -7.18
N ASN A 59 -12.90 0.79 -6.08
CA ASN A 59 -14.35 0.95 -6.12
C ASN A 59 -14.82 2.38 -6.41
N ARG A 60 -13.93 3.36 -6.32
CA ARG A 60 -14.21 4.78 -6.61
C ARG A 60 -13.83 5.18 -8.03
N LEU A 61 -12.89 4.47 -8.63
CA LEU A 61 -12.43 4.78 -9.97
C LEU A 61 -13.43 4.28 -11.02
N PRO A 62 -13.88 5.14 -11.93
CA PRO A 62 -14.68 4.71 -13.06
C PRO A 62 -13.86 3.81 -13.98
N ARG A 63 -14.47 2.76 -14.49
CA ARG A 63 -13.88 1.82 -15.45
C ARG A 63 -14.41 2.11 -16.83
N GLN A 64 -13.49 2.33 -17.77
CA GLN A 64 -13.83 2.62 -19.17
C GLN A 64 -13.25 1.54 -20.07
N LEU A 65 -14.11 0.89 -20.83
CA LEU A 65 -13.71 -0.09 -21.84
C LEU A 65 -13.11 0.61 -23.05
N SER A 66 -12.06 0.03 -23.61
CA SER A 66 -11.50 0.44 -24.90
C SER A 66 -12.27 -0.26 -26.01
N ASP A 67 -12.74 0.50 -27.00
CA ASP A 67 -13.43 -0.05 -28.18
C ASP A 67 -12.45 -0.71 -29.17
N ARG A 68 -11.14 -0.59 -28.92
CA ARG A 68 -10.08 -1.08 -29.79
C ARG A 68 -9.19 -2.08 -29.06
N GLY A 69 -8.69 -3.08 -29.79
CA GLY A 69 -7.76 -4.06 -29.26
C GLY A 69 -6.30 -3.60 -29.14
N ASP A 70 -6.07 -2.29 -29.02
CA ASP A 70 -4.74 -1.69 -28.97
C ASP A 70 -3.96 -2.11 -27.71
N LEU A 71 -2.63 -2.12 -27.81
CA LEU A 71 -1.73 -2.46 -26.69
C LEU A 71 -1.49 -1.31 -25.72
N ALA A 72 -1.84 -0.09 -26.11
CA ALA A 72 -1.69 1.11 -25.29
C ALA A 72 -2.83 2.09 -25.56
N THR A 73 -3.22 2.82 -24.53
CA THR A 73 -4.13 3.96 -24.66
C THR A 73 -3.33 5.24 -24.87
N ARG A 74 -3.87 6.16 -25.69
CA ARG A 74 -3.26 7.47 -25.95
C ARG A 74 -4.30 8.54 -25.77
N TRP A 75 -3.89 9.65 -25.16
CA TRP A 75 -4.74 10.84 -25.06
C TRP A 75 -3.89 12.10 -25.16
N LYS A 76 -4.55 13.20 -25.55
CA LYS A 76 -3.95 14.51 -25.59
C LYS A 76 -4.53 15.38 -24.49
N ALA A 77 -3.69 16.15 -23.84
CA ALA A 77 -4.11 17.12 -22.84
C ALA A 77 -3.58 18.50 -23.20
N ILE A 78 -4.42 19.51 -23.03
CA ILE A 78 -4.01 20.92 -23.09
C ILE A 78 -3.42 21.25 -21.73
N THR A 79 -2.11 21.51 -21.68
CA THR A 79 -1.36 21.79 -20.46
C THR A 79 -1.12 23.25 -20.20
N GLY A 80 -1.34 24.11 -21.19
CA GLY A 80 -1.17 25.53 -21.03
C GLY A 80 -1.85 26.36 -22.14
N VAL A 81 -2.28 27.54 -21.75
CA VAL A 81 -2.80 28.56 -22.67
C VAL A 81 -1.98 29.84 -22.45
N ASN A 82 -1.37 30.32 -23.51
CA ASN A 82 -0.58 31.56 -23.44
C ASN A 82 -1.50 32.79 -23.49
N THR A 83 -1.61 33.46 -22.35
CA THR A 83 -2.43 34.68 -22.19
C THR A 83 -1.60 35.97 -22.16
N SER A 84 -0.26 35.89 -22.31
CA SER A 84 0.63 37.04 -22.16
C SER A 84 0.33 38.18 -23.13
N GLY A 85 -0.20 37.88 -24.31
CA GLY A 85 -0.63 38.90 -25.27
C GLY A 85 -1.86 39.69 -24.85
N PHE A 86 -2.70 39.18 -23.96
CA PHE A 86 -3.91 39.83 -23.48
C PHE A 86 -3.60 40.99 -22.51
N GLU A 87 -2.55 40.86 -21.71
CA GLU A 87 -2.18 41.83 -20.68
C GLU A 87 -1.74 43.20 -21.29
N LEU A 88 -1.26 43.19 -22.54
CA LEU A 88 -0.79 44.37 -23.20
C LEU A 88 -1.93 45.22 -23.79
N GLY A 89 -3.16 44.73 -23.82
CA GLY A 89 -4.29 45.37 -24.44
C GLY A 89 -4.17 45.42 -25.97
N VAL A 90 -5.14 46.05 -26.62
CA VAL A 90 -5.19 46.21 -28.07
C VAL A 90 -5.42 47.68 -28.41
N ALA A 91 -4.53 48.26 -29.22
CA ALA A 91 -4.69 49.64 -29.68
C ALA A 91 -5.90 49.76 -30.63
N PRO A 92 -6.65 50.88 -30.62
CA PRO A 92 -7.79 51.12 -31.53
C PRO A 92 -7.40 50.89 -32.99
N GLY A 93 -8.20 50.10 -33.72
CA GLY A 93 -7.96 49.77 -35.12
C GLY A 93 -6.82 48.77 -35.40
N ARG A 94 -6.24 48.15 -34.39
CA ARG A 94 -5.19 47.11 -34.52
C ARG A 94 -5.71 45.73 -34.17
N ARG A 95 -5.06 44.69 -34.68
CA ARG A 95 -5.31 43.27 -34.30
C ARG A 95 -4.55 42.94 -33.03
N SER A 96 -5.12 42.07 -32.22
CA SER A 96 -4.47 41.52 -31.02
C SER A 96 -3.32 40.57 -31.36
N ALA A 97 -2.49 40.25 -30.36
CA ALA A 97 -1.53 39.17 -30.45
C ALA A 97 -2.22 37.80 -30.62
N GLU A 98 -1.55 36.87 -31.25
CA GLU A 98 -2.05 35.54 -31.48
C GLU A 98 -1.90 34.69 -30.18
N MET A 99 -2.96 33.97 -29.83
CA MET A 99 -2.95 33.03 -28.71
C MET A 99 -2.30 31.74 -29.14
N SER A 100 -1.50 31.15 -28.26
CA SER A 100 -0.94 29.80 -28.42
C SER A 100 -1.44 28.85 -27.34
N VAL A 101 -1.62 27.58 -27.71
CA VAL A 101 -2.03 26.49 -26.82
C VAL A 101 -0.93 25.47 -26.79
N THR A 102 -0.56 25.02 -25.58
CA THR A 102 0.41 23.96 -25.40
C THR A 102 -0.34 22.65 -25.20
N GLU A 103 -0.10 21.69 -26.08
CA GLU A 103 -0.65 20.35 -26.02
C GLU A 103 0.44 19.33 -25.65
N GLN A 104 0.07 18.29 -24.93
CA GLN A 104 0.95 17.17 -24.63
C GLN A 104 0.26 15.84 -24.91
N ASP A 105 0.99 14.93 -25.56
CA ASP A 105 0.55 13.57 -25.82
C ASP A 105 0.98 12.65 -24.68
N TYR A 106 0.04 11.87 -24.19
CA TYR A 106 0.28 10.85 -23.17
C TYR A 106 0.00 9.45 -23.73
N VAL A 107 0.80 8.49 -23.30
CA VAL A 107 0.68 7.08 -23.70
C VAL A 107 0.80 6.22 -22.45
N ALA A 108 -0.11 5.27 -22.27
CA ALA A 108 -0.04 4.27 -21.23
C ALA A 108 -0.32 2.86 -21.79
N SER A 109 0.61 1.94 -21.55
CA SER A 109 0.49 0.55 -21.99
C SER A 109 -0.38 -0.25 -21.04
N TYR A 110 -1.26 -1.11 -21.60
CA TYR A 110 -2.06 -2.02 -20.79
C TYR A 110 -1.18 -3.09 -20.16
N ALA A 111 -1.46 -3.42 -18.92
CA ALA A 111 -0.86 -4.53 -18.20
C ALA A 111 -1.90 -5.62 -17.95
N GLY A 112 -1.51 -6.87 -18.15
CA GLY A 112 -2.33 -8.02 -17.83
C GLY A 112 -2.18 -8.38 -16.36
N LEU A 113 -3.25 -8.22 -15.59
CA LEU A 113 -3.31 -8.66 -14.19
C LEU A 113 -4.12 -9.94 -14.12
N GLY A 114 -3.69 -10.90 -13.33
CA GLY A 114 -4.46 -12.13 -13.18
C GLY A 114 -3.82 -13.15 -12.27
N LEU A 115 -4.63 -14.10 -11.87
CA LEU A 115 -4.24 -15.25 -11.06
C LEU A 115 -4.91 -16.51 -11.59
N GLU A 116 -4.29 -17.64 -11.32
CA GLU A 116 -4.82 -18.96 -11.62
C GLU A 116 -4.96 -19.78 -10.35
N ALA A 117 -5.91 -20.70 -10.35
CA ALA A 117 -6.09 -21.66 -9.29
C ALA A 117 -6.55 -23.01 -9.88
N SER A 118 -6.12 -24.09 -9.23
CA SER A 118 -6.49 -25.45 -9.58
C SER A 118 -7.34 -26.08 -8.48
N ILE A 119 -8.22 -26.99 -8.89
CA ILE A 119 -9.01 -27.82 -7.99
C ILE A 119 -8.98 -29.27 -8.47
N ASP A 120 -8.75 -30.20 -7.55
CA ASP A 120 -8.72 -31.61 -7.87
C ASP A 120 -10.10 -32.14 -8.26
N TRP A 121 -10.12 -33.07 -9.21
CA TRP A 121 -11.34 -33.72 -9.68
C TRP A 121 -12.12 -34.39 -8.54
N GLU A 122 -11.40 -35.02 -7.59
CA GLU A 122 -12.02 -35.70 -6.45
C GLU A 122 -12.71 -34.72 -5.48
N ALA A 123 -12.13 -33.52 -5.29
CA ALA A 123 -12.74 -32.46 -4.49
C ALA A 123 -14.03 -31.93 -5.12
N VAL A 124 -14.08 -31.86 -6.45
CA VAL A 124 -15.30 -31.48 -7.19
C VAL A 124 -16.34 -32.58 -7.09
N TRP A 125 -15.93 -33.82 -7.24
CA TRP A 125 -16.84 -34.97 -7.21
C TRP A 125 -17.44 -35.19 -5.81
N SER A 126 -16.62 -35.09 -4.76
CA SER A 126 -17.08 -35.25 -3.38
C SER A 126 -17.99 -34.12 -2.90
N GLY A 127 -17.78 -32.90 -3.38
CA GLY A 127 -18.63 -31.76 -3.07
C GLY A 127 -19.94 -31.68 -3.88
N GLY A 128 -20.06 -32.46 -4.94
CA GLY A 128 -20.96 -32.26 -6.08
C GLY A 128 -22.48 -32.25 -5.83
N LYS A 129 -22.94 -32.48 -4.60
CA LYS A 129 -24.37 -32.34 -4.25
C LYS A 129 -24.66 -31.24 -3.22
N GLU A 130 -23.65 -30.84 -2.45
CA GLU A 130 -23.81 -29.89 -1.36
C GLU A 130 -23.16 -28.54 -1.66
N PHE A 131 -22.06 -28.56 -2.43
CA PHE A 131 -21.28 -27.35 -2.73
C PHE A 131 -20.78 -27.33 -4.16
N ASP A 132 -20.95 -26.21 -4.83
CA ASP A 132 -20.25 -25.91 -6.07
C ASP A 132 -18.84 -25.37 -5.76
N ASN A 133 -17.91 -26.32 -5.60
CA ASN A 133 -16.50 -26.01 -5.31
C ASN A 133 -15.86 -25.21 -6.46
N LYS A 134 -16.30 -25.39 -7.72
CA LYS A 134 -15.78 -24.63 -8.87
C LYS A 134 -16.19 -23.17 -8.79
N ALA A 135 -17.48 -22.89 -8.55
CA ALA A 135 -17.98 -21.53 -8.41
C ALA A 135 -17.32 -20.81 -7.23
N THR A 136 -17.14 -21.49 -6.09
CA THR A 136 -16.45 -20.95 -4.91
C THR A 136 -14.98 -20.62 -5.21
N LEU A 137 -14.29 -21.47 -5.96
CA LEU A 137 -12.90 -21.23 -6.39
C LEU A 137 -12.80 -19.99 -7.28
N VAL A 138 -13.66 -19.88 -8.31
CA VAL A 138 -13.65 -18.74 -9.23
C VAL A 138 -14.00 -17.44 -8.51
N GLN A 139 -14.98 -17.44 -7.60
CA GLN A 139 -15.30 -16.26 -6.78
C GLN A 139 -14.14 -15.84 -5.89
N SER A 140 -13.46 -16.80 -5.27
CA SER A 140 -12.29 -16.53 -4.41
C SER A 140 -11.14 -15.98 -5.24
N LEU A 141 -10.93 -16.52 -6.45
CA LEU A 141 -9.92 -16.07 -7.39
C LEU A 141 -10.21 -14.63 -7.87
N LEU A 142 -11.45 -14.31 -8.24
CA LEU A 142 -11.86 -12.95 -8.61
C LEU A 142 -11.58 -11.96 -7.47
N ARG A 143 -11.93 -12.31 -6.22
CA ARG A 143 -11.66 -11.46 -5.06
C ARG A 143 -10.16 -11.24 -4.84
N ALA A 144 -9.35 -12.27 -5.02
CA ALA A 144 -7.90 -12.17 -4.92
C ALA A 144 -7.31 -11.24 -6.00
N VAL A 145 -7.82 -11.32 -7.25
CA VAL A 145 -7.43 -10.41 -8.33
C VAL A 145 -7.82 -8.97 -8.00
N MET A 146 -9.03 -8.72 -7.49
CA MET A 146 -9.47 -7.38 -7.08
C MET A 146 -8.59 -6.76 -5.99
N ILE A 147 -8.15 -7.55 -5.01
CA ILE A 147 -7.22 -7.10 -3.95
C ILE A 147 -5.84 -6.80 -4.55
N GLY A 148 -5.37 -7.64 -5.46
CA GLY A 148 -4.11 -7.42 -6.19
C GLY A 148 -4.17 -6.16 -7.04
N GLU A 149 -5.26 -5.93 -7.76
CA GLU A 149 -5.52 -4.73 -8.56
C GLU A 149 -5.49 -3.46 -7.70
N GLU A 150 -6.17 -3.47 -6.53
CA GLU A 150 -6.14 -2.34 -5.59
C GLU A 150 -4.71 -1.95 -5.20
N ASN A 151 -3.86 -2.94 -4.94
CA ASN A 151 -2.47 -2.69 -4.61
C ASN A 151 -1.68 -2.15 -5.80
N VAL A 152 -1.94 -2.62 -7.04
CA VAL A 152 -1.29 -2.12 -8.25
C VAL A 152 -1.77 -0.71 -8.58
N ILE A 153 -3.06 -0.40 -8.46
CA ILE A 153 -3.62 0.95 -8.65
C ILE A 153 -2.94 1.96 -7.73
N LEU A 154 -2.66 1.60 -6.48
CA LEU A 154 -2.00 2.51 -5.53
C LEU A 154 -0.48 2.54 -5.71
N ASN A 155 0.17 1.38 -5.70
CA ASN A 155 1.61 1.20 -5.52
C ASN A 155 2.33 0.65 -6.76
N GLY A 156 1.65 0.44 -7.89
CA GLY A 156 2.28 -0.08 -9.10
C GLY A 156 3.44 0.79 -9.55
N ASN A 157 4.56 0.16 -9.90
CA ASN A 157 5.76 0.85 -10.36
C ASN A 157 6.37 0.09 -11.54
N ALA A 158 6.02 0.50 -12.74
CA ALA A 158 6.56 -0.07 -13.98
C ALA A 158 7.79 0.70 -14.49
N SER A 159 7.81 2.02 -14.30
CA SER A 159 8.71 2.90 -15.05
C SER A 159 9.63 3.78 -14.20
N MET A 160 9.51 3.75 -12.86
CA MET A 160 10.32 4.59 -11.97
C MET A 160 11.23 3.74 -11.09
N PRO A 161 12.46 3.41 -11.54
CA PRO A 161 13.43 2.71 -10.73
C PRO A 161 13.87 3.60 -9.55
N LEU A 162 14.06 3.01 -8.36
CA LEU A 162 14.54 3.71 -7.18
C LEU A 162 16.06 4.01 -7.24
N GLY A 163 16.79 3.29 -8.11
CA GLY A 163 18.21 3.46 -8.31
C GLY A 163 19.06 2.96 -7.14
N THR A 164 20.13 3.69 -6.85
CA THR A 164 21.01 3.42 -5.70
C THR A 164 20.88 4.58 -4.72
N PRO A 165 20.39 4.35 -3.48
CA PRO A 165 20.33 5.40 -2.47
C PRO A 165 21.71 5.97 -2.18
N PRO A 166 21.84 7.27 -1.84
CA PRO A 166 23.09 7.84 -1.36
C PRO A 166 23.60 7.13 -0.11
N ALA A 167 24.89 7.25 0.16
CA ALA A 167 25.47 6.75 1.40
C ALA A 167 24.80 7.42 2.60
N PRO A 168 24.41 6.66 3.65
CA PRO A 168 23.80 7.23 4.83
C PRO A 168 24.74 8.18 5.57
N THR A 169 24.21 9.26 6.11
CA THR A 169 24.90 10.09 7.09
C THR A 169 24.66 9.50 8.48
N VAL A 170 25.72 9.40 9.29
CA VAL A 170 25.64 8.79 10.61
C VAL A 170 26.06 9.77 11.70
N ALA A 171 25.38 9.70 12.84
CA ALA A 171 25.71 10.44 14.06
C ALA A 171 25.57 9.50 15.26
N LEU A 172 26.38 9.77 16.31
CA LEU A 172 26.28 9.04 17.57
C LEU A 172 25.36 9.80 18.54
N ALA A 173 24.54 9.04 19.27
CA ALA A 173 23.74 9.56 20.36
C ALA A 173 23.87 8.66 21.60
N ASN A 174 23.49 9.15 22.76
CA ASN A 174 23.48 8.38 24.00
C ASN A 174 22.17 7.59 24.15
N GLY A 175 22.18 6.54 24.95
CA GLY A 175 20.99 5.80 25.32
C GLY A 175 20.80 4.45 24.63
N GLY A 176 21.89 3.86 24.09
CA GLY A 176 21.88 2.52 23.50
C GLY A 176 22.64 1.48 24.31
N THR A 177 22.92 0.36 23.66
CA THR A 177 23.71 -0.74 24.23
C THR A 177 25.02 -1.01 23.46
N LEU A 178 25.37 -0.15 22.49
CA LEU A 178 26.62 -0.27 21.75
C LEU A 178 27.81 -0.05 22.70
N GLY A 179 28.76 -0.98 22.65
CA GLY A 179 30.01 -0.87 23.41
C GLY A 179 30.90 0.26 22.88
N SER A 180 31.91 0.68 23.65
CA SER A 180 32.92 1.63 23.21
C SER A 180 33.93 1.00 22.24
N GLY A 181 34.53 1.81 21.37
CA GLY A 181 35.58 1.39 20.44
C GLY A 181 35.13 0.59 19.21
N LEU A 182 33.82 0.56 18.93
CA LEU A 182 33.29 -0.07 17.71
C LEU A 182 33.39 0.92 16.56
N SER A 183 33.87 0.44 15.41
CA SER A 183 33.82 1.18 14.13
C SER A 183 32.76 0.56 13.25
N LEU A 184 31.63 1.23 13.15
CA LEU A 184 30.44 0.70 12.49
C LEU A 184 30.16 1.44 11.18
N LEU A 185 29.82 0.67 10.15
CA LEU A 185 29.36 1.16 8.85
C LEU A 185 27.87 0.85 8.71
N VAL A 186 27.13 1.77 8.13
CA VAL A 186 25.72 1.62 7.84
C VAL A 186 25.50 1.63 6.34
N PHE A 187 24.64 0.73 5.86
CA PHE A 187 24.18 0.66 4.48
C PHE A 187 22.67 0.72 4.46
N VAL A 188 22.09 1.18 3.36
CA VAL A 188 20.64 1.29 3.21
C VAL A 188 20.20 0.85 1.82
N THR A 189 19.01 0.25 1.77
CA THR A 189 18.30 -0.08 0.54
C THR A 189 16.92 0.55 0.62
N ALA A 190 16.49 1.23 -0.44
CA ALA A 190 15.13 1.75 -0.55
C ALA A 190 14.19 0.63 -1.06
N LEU A 191 13.00 0.58 -0.50
CA LEU A 191 12.01 -0.46 -0.78
C LEU A 191 10.75 0.16 -1.37
N THR A 192 10.21 -0.43 -2.43
CA THR A 192 8.84 -0.16 -2.86
C THR A 192 7.85 -0.77 -1.86
N ALA A 193 6.57 -0.41 -1.93
CA ALA A 193 5.54 -0.97 -1.05
C ALA A 193 5.49 -2.51 -1.13
N ARG A 194 5.74 -3.07 -2.31
CA ARG A 194 5.83 -4.52 -2.51
C ARG A 194 7.01 -5.15 -1.79
N ALA A 195 8.21 -4.58 -1.96
CA ALA A 195 9.39 -5.09 -1.28
C ALA A 195 9.26 -4.94 0.25
N LEU A 196 8.69 -3.82 0.72
CA LEU A 196 8.43 -3.60 2.14
C LEU A 196 7.51 -4.70 2.72
N ALA A 197 6.43 -5.04 2.03
CA ALA A 197 5.50 -6.09 2.46
C ALA A 197 6.13 -7.50 2.48
N ASN A 198 7.12 -7.76 1.63
CA ASN A 198 7.80 -9.06 1.52
C ASN A 198 9.14 -9.10 2.25
N SER A 199 9.56 -8.04 2.92
CA SER A 199 10.83 -7.96 3.65
C SER A 199 10.65 -8.32 5.10
N THR A 200 11.55 -9.16 5.63
CA THR A 200 11.62 -9.49 7.06
C THR A 200 13.06 -9.49 7.52
N VAL A 201 13.33 -9.03 8.76
CA VAL A 201 14.69 -8.94 9.28
C VAL A 201 15.30 -10.31 9.54
N SER A 202 14.52 -11.26 10.06
CA SER A 202 15.03 -12.51 10.61
C SER A 202 14.75 -13.76 9.79
N ILE A 203 13.88 -13.68 8.76
CA ILE A 203 13.43 -14.87 8.03
C ILE A 203 13.88 -14.84 6.57
N SER A 204 13.39 -13.90 5.77
CA SER A 204 13.63 -13.85 4.32
C SER A 204 14.55 -12.72 3.87
N GLY A 205 14.81 -11.75 4.74
CA GLY A 205 15.58 -10.57 4.37
C GLY A 205 14.83 -9.65 3.40
N VAL A 206 15.58 -8.93 2.58
CA VAL A 206 15.08 -8.01 1.56
C VAL A 206 15.10 -8.73 0.19
N PRO A 207 14.03 -8.67 -0.60
CA PRO A 207 14.02 -9.24 -1.94
C PRO A 207 14.75 -8.31 -2.93
N TYR A 208 15.94 -8.71 -3.35
CA TYR A 208 16.76 -7.99 -4.32
C TYR A 208 16.61 -8.50 -5.76
N GLY A 209 16.96 -7.62 -6.71
CA GLY A 209 17.09 -7.95 -8.11
C GLY A 209 15.80 -8.42 -8.74
N GLN A 210 15.86 -9.51 -9.51
CA GLN A 210 14.70 -10.11 -10.16
C GLN A 210 14.24 -11.37 -9.42
N VAL A 211 12.93 -11.52 -9.31
CA VAL A 211 12.27 -12.72 -8.82
C VAL A 211 11.74 -13.51 -9.99
N THR A 212 11.97 -14.80 -10.00
CA THR A 212 11.41 -15.73 -10.97
C THR A 212 10.21 -16.44 -10.36
N ARG A 213 9.04 -16.29 -10.97
CA ARG A 213 7.84 -17.03 -10.63
C ARG A 213 7.65 -18.16 -11.64
N VAL A 214 7.52 -19.38 -11.16
CA VAL A 214 7.10 -20.52 -11.99
C VAL A 214 5.58 -20.50 -12.05
N ASN A 215 5.04 -20.46 -13.25
CA ASN A 215 3.61 -20.48 -13.53
C ASN A 215 3.09 -21.93 -13.51
N ILE A 216 1.77 -22.10 -13.46
CA ILE A 216 1.11 -23.42 -13.42
C ILE A 216 1.43 -24.25 -14.67
N ASP A 217 1.65 -23.61 -15.82
CA ASP A 217 2.02 -24.24 -17.09
C ASP A 217 3.50 -24.65 -17.18
N GLY A 218 4.28 -24.43 -16.11
CA GLY A 218 5.72 -24.71 -16.06
C GLY A 218 6.60 -23.62 -16.69
N THR A 219 6.02 -22.59 -17.28
CA THR A 219 6.78 -21.42 -17.75
C THR A 219 7.24 -20.56 -16.58
N SER A 220 8.29 -19.76 -16.81
CA SER A 220 8.81 -18.86 -15.78
C SER A 220 8.64 -17.41 -16.21
N THR A 221 8.18 -16.59 -15.29
CA THR A 221 8.06 -15.14 -15.46
C THR A 221 9.00 -14.43 -14.51
N GLN A 222 9.82 -13.52 -15.05
CA GLN A 222 10.74 -12.70 -14.25
C GLN A 222 10.21 -11.28 -14.09
N TYR A 223 10.38 -10.73 -12.89
CA TYR A 223 9.98 -9.35 -12.56
C TYR A 223 10.83 -8.82 -11.42
N GLY A 224 10.89 -7.48 -11.30
CA GLY A 224 11.65 -6.83 -10.24
C GLY A 224 11.10 -7.17 -8.86
N ALA A 225 11.98 -7.46 -7.92
CA ALA A 225 11.63 -7.84 -6.55
C ALA A 225 11.05 -6.67 -5.72
N GLY A 226 11.35 -5.43 -6.14
CA GLY A 226 10.86 -4.20 -5.53
C GLY A 226 11.87 -3.45 -4.66
N ALA A 227 13.09 -3.97 -4.49
CA ALA A 227 14.15 -3.31 -3.76
C ALA A 227 15.12 -2.59 -4.71
N SER A 228 15.61 -1.42 -4.28
CA SER A 228 16.70 -0.69 -4.95
C SER A 228 18.04 -1.43 -4.81
N ALA A 229 19.04 -0.99 -5.54
CA ALA A 229 20.41 -1.37 -5.22
C ALA A 229 20.79 -0.87 -3.81
N ILE A 230 21.74 -1.55 -3.17
CA ILE A 230 22.24 -1.14 -1.85
C ILE A 230 23.13 0.10 -1.99
N SER A 231 23.07 1.01 -1.03
CA SER A 231 23.92 2.20 -0.98
C SER A 231 25.39 1.86 -0.81
N ALA A 232 26.26 2.83 -1.08
CA ALA A 232 27.62 2.81 -0.55
C ALA A 232 27.59 2.86 0.99
N ALA A 233 28.71 2.47 1.61
CA ALA A 233 28.89 2.55 3.06
C ALA A 233 28.79 4.01 3.54
N SER A 234 28.23 4.20 4.73
CA SER A 234 28.37 5.46 5.46
C SER A 234 29.85 5.73 5.83
N SER A 235 30.15 6.93 6.32
CA SER A 235 31.35 7.14 7.13
C SER A 235 31.33 6.24 8.37
N ALA A 236 32.48 5.85 8.88
CA ALA A 236 32.55 5.01 10.06
C ALA A 236 32.02 5.75 11.29
N ALA A 237 31.03 5.19 11.96
CA ALA A 237 30.58 5.63 13.27
C ALA A 237 31.45 4.95 14.35
N VAL A 238 32.42 5.68 14.88
CA VAL A 238 33.30 5.14 15.92
C VAL A 238 32.73 5.48 17.30
N THR A 239 32.26 4.47 18.02
CA THR A 239 31.73 4.66 19.36
C THR A 239 32.87 5.04 20.35
N THR A 240 32.71 6.15 21.05
CA THR A 240 33.73 6.69 21.98
C THR A 240 33.42 6.34 23.44
N ALA A 241 32.19 6.04 23.75
CA ALA A 241 31.72 5.63 25.08
C ALA A 241 30.80 4.41 24.98
N GLY A 242 30.61 3.70 26.07
CA GLY A 242 29.55 2.67 26.16
C GLY A 242 28.16 3.30 26.16
N GLN A 243 27.15 2.47 25.87
CA GLN A 243 25.72 2.87 25.86
C GLN A 243 25.39 3.95 24.81
N GLN A 244 26.00 3.88 23.63
CA GLN A 244 25.70 4.76 22.51
C GLN A 244 24.73 4.12 21.51
N THR A 245 24.10 4.96 20.69
CA THR A 245 23.29 4.58 19.53
C THR A 245 23.88 5.17 18.27
N VAL A 246 23.68 4.51 17.14
CA VAL A 246 23.96 5.07 15.81
C VAL A 246 22.64 5.57 15.22
N VAL A 247 22.57 6.87 14.97
CA VAL A 247 21.48 7.49 14.21
C VAL A 247 21.93 7.62 12.77
N ALA A 248 21.26 6.98 11.85
CA ALA A 248 21.53 7.05 10.43
C ALA A 248 20.37 7.70 9.68
N THR A 249 20.67 8.54 8.71
CA THR A 249 19.71 9.22 7.85
C THR A 249 20.19 9.15 6.41
N VAL A 250 19.25 9.03 5.47
CA VAL A 250 19.49 9.10 4.03
C VAL A 250 18.55 10.13 3.42
N PRO A 251 18.93 10.90 2.40
CA PRO A 251 17.98 11.73 1.66
C PRO A 251 16.82 10.89 1.16
N ALA A 252 15.60 11.45 1.19
CA ALA A 252 14.42 10.72 0.76
C ALA A 252 14.53 10.29 -0.71
N VAL A 253 14.32 9.01 -0.96
CA VAL A 253 14.28 8.44 -2.30
C VAL A 253 12.83 8.50 -2.79
N LYS A 254 12.59 9.21 -3.90
CA LYS A 254 11.25 9.30 -4.49
C LYS A 254 10.75 7.90 -4.85
N GLY A 255 9.53 7.57 -4.40
CA GLY A 255 8.91 6.25 -4.64
C GLY A 255 9.26 5.17 -3.62
N ALA A 256 10.16 5.45 -2.68
CA ALA A 256 10.42 4.54 -1.59
C ALA A 256 9.28 4.56 -0.57
N ALA A 257 8.76 3.37 -0.24
CA ALA A 257 7.77 3.15 0.82
C ALA A 257 8.43 2.75 2.15
N GLY A 258 9.69 2.33 2.10
CA GLY A 258 10.47 1.96 3.26
C GLY A 258 11.96 1.86 2.98
N TYR A 259 12.72 1.64 4.03
CA TYR A 259 14.19 1.56 4.00
C TYR A 259 14.66 0.38 4.85
N ALA A 260 15.51 -0.45 4.29
CA ALA A 260 16.17 -1.54 5.00
C ALA A 260 17.60 -1.12 5.38
N TRP A 261 17.95 -1.25 6.65
CA TRP A 261 19.18 -0.76 7.23
C TRP A 261 20.09 -1.92 7.64
N TYR A 262 21.33 -1.88 7.17
CA TYR A 262 22.37 -2.86 7.49
C TYR A 262 23.44 -2.20 8.30
N ILE A 263 23.97 -2.89 9.31
CA ILE A 263 25.03 -2.40 10.17
C ILE A 263 26.10 -3.48 10.38
N GLY A 264 27.36 -3.07 10.36
CA GLY A 264 28.50 -3.95 10.60
C GLY A 264 29.82 -3.20 10.51
N THR A 265 30.93 -3.93 10.65
CA THR A 265 32.28 -3.35 10.56
C THR A 265 32.81 -3.29 9.12
N SER A 266 32.16 -4.00 8.20
CA SER A 266 32.46 -4.01 6.76
C SER A 266 31.22 -4.43 5.98
N ALA A 267 31.19 -4.24 4.66
CA ALA A 267 30.10 -4.73 3.81
C ALA A 267 29.89 -6.24 3.91
N ALA A 268 30.97 -7.00 4.11
CA ALA A 268 30.94 -8.46 4.25
C ALA A 268 30.36 -8.94 5.58
N THR A 269 30.35 -8.09 6.61
CA THR A 269 29.90 -8.41 7.97
C THR A 269 28.64 -7.64 8.37
N ALA A 270 28.27 -6.61 7.59
CA ALA A 270 27.05 -5.85 7.85
C ALA A 270 25.82 -6.70 7.59
N THR A 271 24.97 -6.83 8.59
CA THR A 271 23.72 -7.60 8.53
C THR A 271 22.51 -6.69 8.60
N LEU A 272 21.39 -7.17 8.04
CA LEU A 272 20.11 -6.47 8.10
C LEU A 272 19.70 -6.30 9.57
N ASN A 273 19.60 -5.06 10.02
CA ASN A 273 19.28 -4.73 11.41
C ASN A 273 17.78 -4.42 11.58
N THR A 274 17.25 -3.55 10.75
CA THR A 274 15.85 -3.10 10.86
C THR A 274 15.33 -2.58 9.54
N ILE A 275 14.01 -2.52 9.43
CA ILE A 275 13.28 -1.96 8.30
C ILE A 275 12.40 -0.84 8.82
N THR A 276 12.51 0.36 8.22
CA THR A 276 11.72 1.53 8.60
C THR A 276 10.90 2.03 7.44
N THR A 277 9.80 2.71 7.71
CA THR A 277 8.99 3.40 6.69
C THR A 277 9.41 4.85 6.47
N VAL A 278 10.40 5.30 7.24
CA VAL A 278 11.00 6.63 7.15
C VAL A 278 12.49 6.50 6.84
N ASN A 279 13.06 7.53 6.23
CA ASN A 279 14.46 7.59 5.80
C ASN A 279 15.46 7.85 6.93
N LYS A 280 15.08 7.55 8.17
CA LYS A 280 15.89 7.71 9.39
C LYS A 280 15.74 6.50 10.29
N VAL A 281 16.83 6.11 10.93
CA VAL A 281 16.84 5.00 11.89
C VAL A 281 17.71 5.34 13.10
N THR A 282 17.33 4.82 14.26
CA THR A 282 18.15 4.83 15.47
C THR A 282 18.47 3.39 15.85
N ILE A 283 19.71 3.00 15.73
CA ILE A 283 20.18 1.64 16.02
C ILE A 283 20.82 1.65 17.41
N SER A 284 20.12 1.08 18.37
CA SER A 284 20.55 1.01 19.78
C SER A 284 21.34 -0.26 20.09
N ALA A 285 21.08 -1.34 19.35
CA ALA A 285 21.79 -2.61 19.46
C ALA A 285 21.89 -3.26 18.07
N PRO A 286 23.00 -3.93 17.74
CA PRO A 286 23.05 -4.76 16.55
C PRO A 286 22.08 -5.93 16.73
N VAL A 287 21.18 -6.10 15.77
CA VAL A 287 20.35 -7.31 15.68
C VAL A 287 21.05 -8.25 14.70
N ALA A 288 21.15 -9.51 15.07
CA ALA A 288 21.67 -10.54 14.17
C ALA A 288 20.61 -10.88 13.11
N GLY A 289 20.52 -10.07 12.09
CA GLY A 289 19.76 -10.39 10.88
C GLY A 289 20.46 -11.49 10.08
N THR A 290 19.74 -12.16 9.21
CA THR A 290 20.25 -13.28 8.40
C THR A 290 20.91 -12.82 7.10
N GLN A 291 20.54 -11.66 6.59
CA GLN A 291 21.00 -11.17 5.29
C GLN A 291 22.17 -10.19 5.42
N LEU A 292 23.22 -10.45 4.65
CA LEU A 292 24.39 -9.56 4.55
C LEU A 292 24.13 -8.41 3.57
N ALA A 293 24.79 -7.27 3.80
CA ALA A 293 24.73 -6.12 2.90
C ALA A 293 25.24 -6.42 1.49
N ASN A 294 26.22 -7.33 1.37
CA ASN A 294 26.77 -7.80 0.10
C ASN A 294 26.08 -9.08 -0.43
N ALA A 295 24.80 -9.29 -0.10
CA ALA A 295 24.03 -10.42 -0.61
C ALA A 295 23.99 -10.45 -2.14
N ALA A 296 23.80 -11.64 -2.69
CA ALA A 296 23.67 -11.79 -4.14
C ALA A 296 22.54 -10.87 -4.69
N ASN A 297 22.83 -10.19 -5.79
CA ASN A 297 21.94 -9.21 -6.44
C ASN A 297 21.67 -7.91 -5.67
N SER A 298 22.30 -7.68 -4.51
CA SER A 298 22.12 -6.41 -3.76
C SER A 298 22.61 -5.16 -4.51
N SER A 299 23.53 -5.31 -5.47
CA SER A 299 24.01 -4.23 -6.32
C SER A 299 23.12 -3.90 -7.51
N THR A 300 22.07 -4.69 -7.73
CA THR A 300 21.15 -4.54 -8.87
C THR A 300 19.85 -3.90 -8.41
N ASP A 301 19.43 -2.83 -9.09
CA ASP A 301 18.14 -2.23 -8.87
C ASP A 301 17.03 -3.10 -9.50
N GLY A 302 16.23 -3.70 -8.64
CA GLY A 302 15.05 -4.51 -9.02
C GLY A 302 13.74 -3.85 -8.60
N SER A 303 13.72 -2.53 -8.37
CA SER A 303 12.55 -1.82 -7.82
C SER A 303 11.39 -1.68 -8.81
N ALA A 304 11.67 -1.58 -10.11
CA ALA A 304 10.65 -1.49 -11.14
C ALA A 304 10.17 -2.89 -11.59
N ASN A 305 8.88 -2.99 -11.91
CA ASN A 305 8.26 -4.19 -12.47
C ASN A 305 7.51 -3.85 -13.76
N ALA A 306 8.09 -4.15 -14.90
CA ALA A 306 7.52 -3.85 -16.22
C ALA A 306 6.22 -4.62 -16.56
N LEU A 307 5.82 -5.59 -15.73
CA LEU A 307 4.61 -6.40 -15.95
C LEU A 307 3.34 -5.75 -15.38
N VAL A 308 3.48 -4.68 -14.59
CA VAL A 308 2.37 -3.91 -14.04
C VAL A 308 2.31 -2.53 -14.71
N PHE A 309 1.29 -1.75 -14.41
CA PHE A 309 1.23 -0.33 -14.79
C PHE A 309 1.67 0.57 -13.62
N ASP A 310 1.94 1.84 -13.93
CA ASP A 310 2.26 2.86 -12.92
C ASP A 310 0.99 3.23 -12.14
N GLY A 311 1.00 2.98 -10.84
CA GLY A 311 -0.08 3.36 -9.92
C GLY A 311 -0.04 4.84 -9.54
N PHE A 312 -1.00 5.28 -8.73
CA PHE A 312 -1.14 6.67 -8.31
C PHE A 312 0.13 7.27 -7.71
N LEU A 313 0.78 6.56 -6.79
CA LEU A 313 2.00 7.07 -6.14
C LEU A 313 3.14 7.24 -7.13
N THR A 314 3.30 6.29 -8.06
CA THR A 314 4.34 6.37 -9.10
C THR A 314 4.05 7.52 -10.06
N GLN A 315 2.82 7.67 -10.53
CA GLN A 315 2.45 8.73 -11.45
C GLN A 315 2.59 10.13 -10.80
N ALA A 316 2.20 10.29 -9.53
CA ALA A 316 2.38 11.53 -8.79
C ALA A 316 3.85 11.93 -8.62
N LEU A 317 4.76 10.96 -8.52
CA LEU A 317 6.19 11.18 -8.31
C LEU A 317 7.00 11.26 -9.59
N LYS A 318 6.58 10.56 -10.67
CA LYS A 318 7.24 10.52 -11.97
C LYS A 318 7.26 11.88 -12.65
N SER A 319 6.17 12.62 -12.54
CA SER A 319 6.05 13.97 -13.05
C SER A 319 6.69 14.96 -12.08
N ASN A 320 7.64 15.78 -12.56
CA ASN A 320 8.13 16.93 -11.77
C ASN A 320 7.04 18.00 -11.52
N ALA A 321 5.85 17.81 -12.08
CA ALA A 321 4.70 18.66 -11.86
C ALA A 321 3.90 18.32 -10.60
N GLY A 322 4.17 17.18 -9.95
CA GLY A 322 3.57 16.78 -8.69
C GLY A 322 4.25 17.44 -7.49
N TYR A 323 3.51 17.54 -6.38
CA TYR A 323 4.05 17.97 -5.10
C TYR A 323 4.71 16.79 -4.39
N PHE A 324 5.95 16.95 -3.99
CA PHE A 324 6.65 16.00 -3.13
C PHE A 324 7.38 16.75 -2.02
N ASN A 325 7.12 16.36 -0.78
CA ASN A 325 7.80 16.88 0.39
C ASN A 325 8.19 15.73 1.31
N SER A 326 9.43 15.71 1.77
CA SER A 326 9.93 14.74 2.75
C SER A 326 10.16 15.44 4.10
N LEU A 327 9.68 14.81 5.15
CA LEU A 327 9.91 15.28 6.53
C LEU A 327 11.19 14.69 7.15
N ASP A 328 11.93 13.88 6.39
CA ASP A 328 13.18 13.23 6.82
C ASP A 328 13.07 12.52 8.19
N GLY A 329 11.93 11.84 8.38
CA GLY A 329 11.62 11.12 9.61
C GLY A 329 11.20 12.01 10.79
N ASN A 330 10.97 13.29 10.57
CA ASN A 330 10.42 14.18 11.58
C ASN A 330 8.89 14.02 11.67
N THR A 331 8.35 14.37 12.82
CA THR A 331 6.89 14.32 13.03
C THR A 331 6.22 15.53 12.41
N LEU A 332 4.94 15.39 12.04
CA LEU A 332 4.10 16.51 11.61
C LEU A 332 4.13 17.66 12.62
N THR A 333 4.06 18.89 12.14
CA THR A 333 4.09 20.12 12.95
C THR A 333 2.70 20.70 13.09
N ALA A 334 2.26 20.94 14.32
CA ALA A 334 1.01 21.64 14.57
C ALA A 334 1.17 23.14 14.25
N ASP A 335 0.20 23.75 13.57
CA ASP A 335 0.21 25.17 13.18
C ASP A 335 -0.26 26.11 14.30
N GLN A 336 -0.64 25.57 15.46
CA GLN A 336 -1.25 26.27 16.61
C GLN A 336 -2.60 26.96 16.32
N ALA A 337 -3.16 26.71 15.13
CA ALA A 337 -4.46 27.24 14.69
C ALA A 337 -5.40 26.10 14.20
N ASN A 338 -5.32 24.94 14.84
CA ASN A 338 -6.08 23.71 14.53
C ASN A 338 -5.73 23.05 13.19
N GLY A 339 -4.59 23.35 12.61
CA GLY A 339 -4.09 22.77 11.37
C GLY A 339 -2.75 22.06 11.57
N ILE A 340 -2.25 21.53 10.45
CA ILE A 340 -0.95 20.90 10.33
C ILE A 340 -0.18 21.64 9.24
N LEU A 341 0.98 22.18 9.59
CA LEU A 341 1.76 23.05 8.74
C LEU A 341 2.11 22.39 7.38
N GLU A 342 2.49 21.13 7.39
CA GLU A 342 2.89 20.40 6.17
C GLU A 342 1.70 20.17 5.24
N ILE A 343 0.52 19.90 5.78
CA ILE A 343 -0.72 19.76 5.00
C ILE A 343 -1.12 21.11 4.42
N ASP A 344 -1.11 22.16 5.22
CA ASP A 344 -1.44 23.53 4.77
C ASP A 344 -0.47 24.01 3.68
N THR A 345 0.83 23.73 3.83
CA THR A 345 1.84 24.05 2.82
C THR A 345 1.58 23.31 1.50
N ALA A 346 1.20 22.04 1.54
CA ALA A 346 0.83 21.28 0.36
C ALA A 346 -0.41 21.87 -0.32
N LEU A 347 -1.45 22.20 0.45
CA LEU A 347 -2.69 22.79 -0.07
C LEU A 347 -2.45 24.16 -0.69
N GLN A 348 -1.59 24.98 -0.08
CA GLN A 348 -1.15 26.26 -0.65
C GLN A 348 -0.43 26.06 -1.97
N TRP A 349 0.51 25.10 -2.02
CA TRP A 349 1.25 24.81 -3.25
C TRP A 349 0.32 24.37 -4.40
N PHE A 350 -0.68 23.52 -4.13
CA PHE A 350 -1.66 23.13 -5.14
C PHE A 350 -2.43 24.32 -5.67
N TRP A 351 -2.85 25.22 -4.80
CA TRP A 351 -3.56 26.42 -5.21
C TRP A 351 -2.69 27.39 -6.01
N ASP A 352 -1.50 27.70 -5.51
CA ASP A 352 -0.62 28.68 -6.12
C ASP A 352 -0.07 28.22 -7.48
N ASN A 353 0.28 26.95 -7.61
CA ASN A 353 0.93 26.40 -8.80
C ASN A 353 -0.04 25.77 -9.80
N LYS A 354 -1.14 25.18 -9.33
CA LYS A 354 -2.07 24.41 -10.18
C LYS A 354 -3.47 24.98 -10.24
N ARG A 355 -3.80 25.95 -9.39
CA ARG A 355 -5.17 26.46 -9.23
C ARG A 355 -6.17 25.34 -8.94
N LEU A 356 -5.72 24.31 -8.24
CA LEU A 356 -6.46 23.09 -7.94
C LEU A 356 -6.57 22.92 -6.43
N SER A 357 -7.69 22.38 -5.97
CA SER A 357 -7.86 21.90 -4.60
C SER A 357 -7.96 20.37 -4.62
N PRO A 358 -7.10 19.65 -3.90
CA PRO A 358 -7.35 18.24 -3.67
C PRO A 358 -8.72 18.02 -3.03
N THR A 359 -9.38 16.92 -3.38
CA THR A 359 -10.69 16.55 -2.81
C THR A 359 -10.55 15.55 -1.68
N GLU A 360 -9.46 14.79 -1.66
CA GLU A 360 -9.25 13.68 -0.73
C GLU A 360 -7.79 13.63 -0.26
N ILE A 361 -7.64 13.21 1.00
CA ILE A 361 -6.37 12.88 1.63
C ILE A 361 -6.41 11.40 1.97
N TRP A 362 -5.50 10.62 1.39
CA TRP A 362 -5.36 9.20 1.67
C TRP A 362 -4.19 8.97 2.62
N VAL A 363 -4.42 8.22 3.67
CA VAL A 363 -3.44 7.95 4.74
C VAL A 363 -3.54 6.51 5.22
N ASN A 364 -2.48 6.02 5.82
CA ASN A 364 -2.53 4.78 6.61
C ASN A 364 -3.19 5.05 7.96
N SER A 365 -3.66 4.01 8.65
CA SER A 365 -4.27 4.11 9.98
C SER A 365 -3.35 4.76 11.03
N GLN A 366 -2.03 4.54 10.94
CA GLN A 366 -1.04 5.18 11.79
C GLN A 366 -1.00 6.69 11.56
N GLU A 367 -0.97 7.14 10.29
CA GLU A 367 -0.94 8.56 9.95
C GLU A 367 -2.27 9.26 10.28
N ALA A 368 -3.40 8.60 10.10
CA ALA A 368 -4.69 9.12 10.57
C ALA A 368 -4.67 9.40 12.08
N ARG A 369 -4.09 8.48 12.86
CA ARG A 369 -3.88 8.68 14.31
C ARG A 369 -2.91 9.82 14.60
N ASN A 370 -1.83 9.95 13.86
CA ASN A 370 -0.84 11.02 14.01
C ASN A 370 -1.45 12.40 13.71
N ILE A 371 -2.22 12.51 12.64
CA ILE A 371 -2.98 13.72 12.26
C ILE A 371 -3.94 14.10 13.40
N ASN A 372 -4.77 13.16 13.86
CA ASN A 372 -5.69 13.39 14.97
C ASN A 372 -4.98 13.89 16.23
N LYS A 373 -3.88 13.23 16.60
CA LYS A 373 -3.08 13.61 17.77
C LYS A 373 -2.50 15.03 17.64
N LYS A 374 -2.04 15.40 16.44
CA LYS A 374 -1.45 16.73 16.20
C LYS A 374 -2.50 17.84 16.19
N ILE A 375 -3.64 17.62 15.57
CA ILE A 375 -4.73 18.61 15.57
C ILE A 375 -5.26 18.85 17.01
N VAL A 376 -5.43 17.78 17.79
CA VAL A 376 -5.82 17.92 19.21
C VAL A 376 -4.74 18.65 20.02
N ALA A 377 -3.45 18.39 19.77
CA ALA A 377 -2.33 19.05 20.46
C ALA A 377 -2.12 20.51 20.01
N SER A 378 -2.66 20.92 18.86
CA SER A 378 -2.56 22.28 18.31
C SER A 378 -3.39 23.34 19.08
N GLY A 379 -3.93 22.99 20.24
CA GLY A 379 -4.73 23.92 21.09
C GLY A 379 -6.19 23.97 20.69
N GLY A 380 -6.62 23.11 19.77
CA GLY A 380 -8.03 22.94 19.45
C GLY A 380 -8.77 22.39 20.65
N VAL A 381 -9.58 23.24 21.29
CA VAL A 381 -10.69 22.75 22.10
C VAL A 381 -11.45 21.79 21.17
N PRO A 382 -11.75 20.52 21.58
CA PRO A 382 -12.55 19.64 20.74
C PRO A 382 -13.81 20.39 20.31
N LEU A 383 -13.92 20.66 19.03
CA LEU A 383 -15.01 21.42 18.40
C LEU A 383 -16.38 20.75 18.62
N PHE A 384 -16.38 19.52 19.13
CA PHE A 384 -17.59 18.76 19.41
C PHE A 384 -17.54 18.18 20.81
N ARG A 385 -18.10 18.94 21.79
CA ARG A 385 -18.69 18.34 22.99
C ARG A 385 -20.03 17.77 22.55
N PHE A 386 -20.12 16.48 22.35
CA PHE A 386 -21.44 15.84 22.33
C PHE A 386 -22.01 15.84 23.73
N THR A 387 -22.82 16.82 24.01
CA THR A 387 -23.78 16.72 25.11
C THR A 387 -24.96 15.93 24.58
N LEU A 388 -25.16 14.71 25.05
CA LEU A 388 -26.44 14.02 24.81
C LEU A 388 -27.54 14.87 25.41
N PRO A 389 -28.56 15.31 24.65
CA PRO A 389 -29.72 15.95 25.19
C PRO A 389 -30.59 14.86 25.83
N GLY A 390 -30.75 14.89 27.13
CA GLY A 390 -31.67 14.00 27.81
C GLY A 390 -31.25 13.67 29.23
N GLY A 391 -31.43 14.59 30.14
CA GLY A 391 -31.31 14.35 31.55
C GLY A 391 -31.89 15.49 32.33
N THR A 392 -33.06 15.29 32.88
CA THR A 392 -33.66 16.16 33.87
C THR A 392 -32.88 16.02 35.18
N GLY A 393 -31.92 16.93 35.43
CA GLY A 393 -31.51 17.42 36.75
C GLY A 393 -31.21 16.42 37.88
N SER A 394 -30.49 15.31 37.60
CA SER A 394 -29.94 14.44 38.65
C SER A 394 -28.40 14.48 38.60
N GLU A 395 -27.75 14.44 39.76
CA GLU A 395 -26.28 14.46 39.90
C GLU A 395 -25.55 13.29 39.18
N ASP A 396 -26.28 12.33 38.62
CA ASP A 396 -25.76 11.20 37.82
C ASP A 396 -25.61 11.50 36.34
N ASP A 397 -26.05 12.67 35.87
CA ASP A 397 -25.87 13.11 34.47
C ASP A 397 -24.47 13.69 34.22
N LYS A 398 -23.46 12.88 34.43
CA LYS A 398 -22.12 13.20 33.88
C LYS A 398 -22.16 13.05 32.38
N PRO A 399 -21.79 14.10 31.61
CA PRO A 399 -21.76 13.98 30.16
C PRO A 399 -20.87 12.81 29.79
N ALA A 400 -21.42 11.82 29.11
CA ALA A 400 -20.65 10.69 28.60
C ALA A 400 -19.57 11.23 27.68
N LEU A 401 -18.31 11.17 28.10
CA LEU A 401 -17.16 11.49 27.26
C LEU A 401 -17.05 10.37 26.23
N LEU A 402 -17.50 10.63 25.01
CA LEU A 402 -17.22 9.72 23.90
C LEU A 402 -15.72 9.74 23.60
N GLY A 403 -15.00 8.76 24.13
CA GLY A 403 -13.62 8.52 23.76
C GLY A 403 -13.56 7.99 22.33
N GLY A 404 -12.59 8.49 21.53
CA GLY A 404 -12.33 7.98 20.19
C GLY A 404 -12.79 8.87 19.04
N ALA A 405 -12.85 10.19 19.22
CA ALA A 405 -13.08 11.13 18.13
C ALA A 405 -12.00 10.99 17.04
N SER A 406 -12.41 10.83 15.79
CA SER A 406 -11.55 10.81 14.61
C SER A 406 -11.92 11.97 13.69
N ILE A 407 -10.92 12.64 13.13
CA ILE A 407 -11.12 13.71 12.17
C ILE A 407 -11.37 13.06 10.81
N ALA A 408 -12.58 13.21 10.29
CA ALA A 408 -12.97 12.67 8.98
C ALA A 408 -12.71 13.66 7.85
N LYS A 409 -12.62 14.97 8.15
CA LYS A 409 -12.47 16.02 7.14
C LYS A 409 -11.44 17.05 7.57
N TYR A 410 -10.67 17.55 6.62
CA TYR A 410 -9.73 18.64 6.80
C TYR A 410 -10.22 19.88 6.06
N TRP A 411 -10.13 21.05 6.66
CA TRP A 411 -10.56 22.32 6.05
C TRP A 411 -9.41 22.93 5.28
N ASN A 412 -9.59 23.12 3.96
CA ASN A 412 -8.66 23.88 3.15
C ASN A 412 -8.90 25.37 3.31
N LYS A 413 -7.97 26.05 3.97
CA LYS A 413 -8.04 27.50 4.27
C LYS A 413 -7.98 28.37 3.01
N PHE A 414 -7.38 27.87 1.92
CA PHE A 414 -7.14 28.62 0.68
C PHE A 414 -8.34 28.60 -0.27
N THR A 415 -9.01 27.45 -0.37
CA THR A 415 -10.15 27.26 -1.29
C THR A 415 -11.49 27.20 -0.58
N GLN A 416 -11.49 27.21 0.76
CA GLN A 416 -12.70 27.12 1.61
C GLN A 416 -13.52 25.85 1.32
N GLN A 417 -12.84 24.73 1.08
CA GLN A 417 -13.44 23.42 0.82
C GLN A 417 -13.01 22.40 1.86
N PHE A 418 -13.83 21.40 2.08
CA PHE A 418 -13.49 20.26 2.93
C PHE A 418 -12.82 19.16 2.11
N LEU A 419 -11.73 18.60 2.63
CA LEU A 419 -11.08 17.41 2.12
C LEU A 419 -11.46 16.22 2.99
N ASP A 420 -11.86 15.13 2.36
CA ASP A 420 -12.14 13.89 3.07
C ASP A 420 -10.83 13.18 3.43
N ILE A 421 -10.65 12.82 4.70
CA ILE A 421 -9.54 11.96 5.13
C ILE A 421 -9.98 10.50 5.03
N ARG A 422 -9.28 9.74 4.19
CA ARG A 422 -9.58 8.33 3.92
C ARG A 422 -8.43 7.44 4.35
N ILE A 423 -8.78 6.33 4.97
CA ILE A 423 -7.81 5.35 5.44
C ILE A 423 -7.67 4.24 4.40
N HIS A 424 -6.43 3.96 3.99
CA HIS A 424 -6.10 2.89 3.06
C HIS A 424 -5.10 1.90 3.69
N PRO A 425 -5.42 0.59 3.76
CA PRO A 425 -4.57 -0.38 4.43
C PRO A 425 -3.23 -0.63 3.71
N ASN A 426 -3.20 -0.51 2.38
CA ASN A 426 -2.01 -0.78 1.56
C ASN A 426 -1.11 0.45 1.37
N LEU A 427 -1.47 1.61 1.95
CA LEU A 427 -0.60 2.77 1.96
C LEU A 427 0.46 2.59 3.03
N ALA A 428 1.73 2.82 2.68
CA ALA A 428 2.82 2.69 3.63
C ALA A 428 2.69 3.72 4.77
N PRO A 429 2.90 3.33 6.04
CA PRO A 429 2.98 4.29 7.14
C PRO A 429 4.04 5.38 6.84
N GLY A 430 3.77 6.62 7.26
CA GLY A 430 4.63 7.76 6.94
C GLY A 430 4.32 8.44 5.60
N THR A 431 3.28 8.02 4.89
CA THR A 431 2.88 8.60 3.61
C THR A 431 1.51 9.26 3.72
N ILE A 432 1.41 10.50 3.23
CA ILE A 432 0.16 11.24 3.04
C ILE A 432 0.02 11.48 1.54
N PHE A 433 -1.05 10.98 0.93
CA PHE A 433 -1.31 11.13 -0.49
C PHE A 433 -2.52 12.04 -0.72
N PHE A 434 -2.32 13.11 -1.49
CA PHE A 434 -3.37 14.03 -1.90
C PHE A 434 -3.89 13.65 -3.27
N ASN A 435 -5.20 13.49 -3.40
CA ASN A 435 -5.85 13.17 -4.66
C ASN A 435 -6.95 14.20 -4.97
N SER A 436 -7.05 14.58 -6.24
CA SER A 436 -8.17 15.35 -6.75
C SER A 436 -8.94 14.47 -7.74
N SER A 437 -10.18 14.18 -7.43
CA SER A 437 -11.07 13.43 -8.32
C SER A 437 -11.72 14.31 -9.39
N GLU A 438 -11.68 15.63 -9.19
CA GLU A 438 -12.39 16.61 -10.04
C GLU A 438 -11.48 17.78 -10.41
N ILE A 439 -11.70 18.33 -11.60
CA ILE A 439 -11.11 19.60 -12.04
C ILE A 439 -12.11 20.71 -11.68
N PRO A 440 -11.67 21.78 -10.97
CA PRO A 440 -12.58 22.78 -10.40
C PRO A 440 -13.13 23.79 -11.40
N TYR A 441 -13.12 23.50 -12.70
CA TYR A 441 -13.69 24.38 -13.72
C TYR A 441 -14.64 23.59 -14.66
N PRO A 442 -15.86 24.12 -14.85
CA PRO A 442 -16.95 23.35 -15.45
C PRO A 442 -16.82 23.10 -16.96
N LEU A 443 -15.88 23.74 -17.64
CA LEU A 443 -15.67 23.63 -19.10
C LEU A 443 -14.43 22.79 -19.44
N SER A 444 -13.92 21.99 -18.52
CA SER A 444 -12.72 21.18 -18.75
C SER A 444 -12.92 20.08 -19.79
N GLY A 445 -14.15 19.63 -20.03
CA GLY A 445 -14.44 18.49 -20.90
C GLY A 445 -13.95 17.15 -20.35
N VAL A 446 -13.52 17.12 -19.07
CA VAL A 446 -13.00 15.94 -18.38
C VAL A 446 -13.98 15.58 -17.28
N ASP A 447 -14.70 14.47 -17.44
CA ASP A 447 -15.66 14.00 -16.44
C ASP A 447 -14.98 13.46 -15.19
N ASN A 448 -13.83 12.81 -15.37
CA ASN A 448 -13.04 12.22 -14.27
C ASN A 448 -11.55 12.45 -14.56
N VAL A 449 -10.83 12.94 -13.56
CA VAL A 449 -9.37 13.14 -13.65
C VAL A 449 -8.63 11.84 -13.71
N SER A 450 -9.12 10.84 -12.95
CA SER A 450 -8.51 9.52 -12.88
C SER A 450 -9.55 8.44 -13.15
N PHE A 451 -9.18 7.48 -13.97
CA PHE A 451 -10.02 6.32 -14.31
C PHE A 451 -9.15 5.12 -14.71
N VAL A 452 -9.73 3.94 -14.62
CA VAL A 452 -9.10 2.72 -15.12
C VAL A 452 -9.59 2.47 -16.54
N ARG A 453 -8.65 2.47 -17.50
CA ARG A 453 -8.94 2.09 -18.88
C ARG A 453 -8.71 0.60 -19.04
N CYS A 454 -9.75 -0.13 -19.43
CA CYS A 454 -9.67 -1.58 -19.62
C CYS A 454 -9.69 -1.91 -21.10
N ARG A 455 -8.71 -2.70 -21.58
CA ARG A 455 -8.79 -3.33 -22.89
C ARG A 455 -9.76 -4.51 -22.85
N ARG A 456 -9.68 -5.28 -21.77
CA ARG A 456 -10.63 -6.32 -21.37
C ARG A 456 -10.87 -6.18 -19.89
N ASP A 457 -12.13 -6.06 -19.51
CA ASP A 457 -12.51 -6.14 -18.09
C ASP A 457 -12.38 -7.60 -17.63
N TYR A 458 -12.69 -7.90 -16.39
CA TYR A 458 -12.51 -9.24 -15.86
C TYR A 458 -13.07 -10.32 -16.77
N TYR A 459 -12.20 -11.25 -17.13
CA TYR A 459 -12.57 -12.43 -17.91
C TYR A 459 -11.98 -13.69 -17.29
N GLN A 460 -12.75 -14.77 -17.41
CA GLN A 460 -12.35 -16.08 -16.94
C GLN A 460 -11.86 -16.92 -18.12
N ILE A 461 -10.78 -17.68 -17.88
CA ILE A 461 -10.31 -18.72 -18.78
C ILE A 461 -10.40 -20.05 -18.05
N GLU A 462 -10.98 -21.04 -18.68
CA GLU A 462 -10.90 -22.43 -18.27
C GLU A 462 -9.87 -23.13 -19.16
N TRP A 463 -8.83 -23.66 -18.54
CA TRP A 463 -7.79 -24.34 -19.26
C TRP A 463 -8.17 -25.79 -19.58
N PRO A 464 -7.68 -26.37 -20.72
CA PRO A 464 -7.89 -27.78 -21.01
C PRO A 464 -7.41 -28.67 -19.87
N VAL A 465 -8.16 -29.70 -19.55
CA VAL A 465 -7.81 -30.67 -18.52
C VAL A 465 -6.65 -31.53 -19.03
N VAL A 466 -5.45 -31.32 -18.48
CA VAL A 466 -4.24 -32.10 -18.79
C VAL A 466 -3.94 -33.15 -17.72
N SER A 467 -4.41 -32.89 -16.50
CA SER A 467 -4.27 -33.77 -15.33
C SER A 467 -5.65 -33.95 -14.66
N ARG A 468 -5.71 -34.74 -13.57
CA ARG A 468 -6.96 -34.88 -12.79
C ARG A 468 -7.30 -33.61 -12.00
N GLN A 469 -7.07 -32.43 -12.59
CA GLN A 469 -7.33 -31.13 -12.00
C GLN A 469 -8.02 -30.20 -13.01
N TYR A 470 -8.92 -29.38 -12.52
CA TYR A 470 -9.48 -28.26 -13.26
C TYR A 470 -8.67 -27.00 -12.92
N VAL A 471 -8.25 -26.27 -13.94
CA VAL A 471 -7.48 -25.02 -13.79
C VAL A 471 -8.31 -23.88 -14.33
N TYR A 472 -8.54 -22.88 -13.49
CA TYR A 472 -9.24 -21.64 -13.83
C TYR A 472 -8.33 -20.45 -13.68
N GLY A 473 -8.41 -19.51 -14.62
CA GLY A 473 -7.72 -18.22 -14.55
C GLY A 473 -8.73 -17.07 -14.57
N VAL A 474 -8.51 -16.05 -13.77
CA VAL A 474 -9.22 -14.77 -13.87
C VAL A 474 -8.21 -13.69 -14.17
N TYR A 475 -8.48 -12.90 -15.20
CA TYR A 475 -7.58 -11.88 -15.72
C TYR A 475 -8.32 -10.58 -15.99
N ALA A 476 -7.57 -9.48 -16.01
CA ALA A 476 -7.99 -8.17 -16.50
C ALA A 476 -6.82 -7.52 -17.25
N ASP A 477 -7.10 -6.89 -18.38
CA ASP A 477 -6.11 -6.12 -19.15
C ASP A 477 -6.45 -4.63 -18.99
N GLU A 478 -5.67 -3.91 -18.20
CA GLU A 478 -6.03 -2.55 -17.77
C GLU A 478 -4.83 -1.65 -17.55
N VAL A 479 -5.09 -0.36 -17.41
CA VAL A 479 -4.11 0.67 -17.05
C VAL A 479 -4.79 1.82 -16.32
N LEU A 480 -4.11 2.39 -15.34
CA LEU A 480 -4.54 3.61 -14.66
C LEU A 480 -4.18 4.82 -15.53
N VAL A 481 -5.18 5.67 -15.79
CA VAL A 481 -5.05 6.97 -16.44
C VAL A 481 -5.35 8.05 -15.40
N CYS A 482 -4.42 8.97 -15.17
CA CYS A 482 -4.59 10.12 -14.29
C CYS A 482 -3.67 11.30 -14.70
#